data_c84a66aaafdaa74a66af985f6a173352
#
_entry.id   c84a66aaafdaa74a66af985f6a173352
#
_cell.length_a   1.000
_cell.length_b   1.000
_cell.length_c   1.000
_cell.angle_alpha   90.00
_cell.angle_beta   90.00
_cell.angle_gamma   90.00
#
_symmetry.space_group_name_H-M   'P 1'
#
loop_
_entity.id
_entity.type
_entity.pdbx_description
1 polymer ?
#
loop_
_entity_poly.entity_id
_entity_poly.type
_entity_poly.pdbx_seq_one_letter_code
_entity_poly.pdbx_strand_id
1 'polypeptide(L)'
;MRICLIASSQFPIREPFAGGLEAHTHATARTLKSRGHDVTLFAAEGSDPALGARSLVPERFTGTECGRRDVSAAPEEWMRQHHAYLGLMLQLAESRDFDVIHNNSIHHLPVAMSSLLKTPMVTTLHTPPTPWLESAVEYSSPRTVFVAVSSATARAWGSVAEASVITNGVDTDQWCPLPGTQRSGAAVWTGRFVPEKAPHLAIDAARRAGVPIILAGPVMDQAYYQAQIAPRLGEDAIYRGHLDHRELHELVASASVAVVSSQWDEPYGLVAAEAMSCGTPVAATPRGGLVEIVGPEGGVLARDDSENALAAAILNALQLPRERVRRYALGALSLNRMVSEYEQLYRALSPVSAAAQDRAGAA
;
A
#
# COMPACT_ATOMS: atom_id res chain seq x y z
N MET A 1 2.41 -6.21 23.02
CA MET A 1 1.90 -4.83 23.12
C MET A 1 0.44 -4.84 22.66
N ARG A 2 -0.37 -3.89 23.19
CA ARG A 2 -1.73 -3.63 22.73
C ARG A 2 -1.67 -2.54 21.65
N ILE A 3 -1.95 -2.90 20.42
CA ILE A 3 -1.77 -2.05 19.25
C ILE A 3 -3.13 -1.72 18.64
N CYS A 4 -3.43 -0.43 18.50
CA CYS A 4 -4.56 0.05 17.71
C CYS A 4 -4.10 0.31 16.28
N LEU A 5 -4.65 -0.38 15.30
CA LEU A 5 -4.47 -0.06 13.88
C LEU A 5 -5.71 0.67 13.36
N ILE A 6 -5.50 1.82 12.73
CA ILE A 6 -6.57 2.58 12.05
C ILE A 6 -6.37 2.39 10.54
N ALA A 7 -7.30 1.71 9.89
CA ALA A 7 -7.28 1.46 8.45
C ALA A 7 -8.07 2.50 7.65
N SER A 8 -7.99 2.41 6.32
CA SER A 8 -8.91 3.11 5.44
C SER A 8 -10.35 2.62 5.65
N SER A 9 -11.30 3.56 5.59
CA SER A 9 -12.74 3.26 5.67
C SER A 9 -13.39 3.00 4.32
N GLN A 10 -12.64 3.13 3.22
CA GLN A 10 -13.19 3.03 1.87
C GLN A 10 -13.53 1.60 1.47
N PHE A 11 -12.64 0.66 1.79
CA PHE A 11 -12.79 -0.74 1.39
C PHE A 11 -12.52 -1.67 2.58
N PRO A 12 -13.21 -2.81 2.65
CA PRO A 12 -12.92 -3.84 3.63
C PRO A 12 -11.49 -4.36 3.55
N ILE A 13 -10.87 -4.57 4.70
CA ILE A 13 -9.54 -5.22 4.81
C ILE A 13 -9.72 -6.73 4.72
N ARG A 14 -9.96 -7.23 3.53
CA ARG A 14 -10.13 -8.67 3.21
C ARG A 14 -9.86 -8.94 1.74
N GLU A 15 -9.58 -10.20 1.41
CA GLU A 15 -9.46 -10.67 0.02
C GLU A 15 -10.82 -10.83 -0.70
N PRO A 16 -10.85 -10.59 -2.01
CA PRO A 16 -9.80 -9.98 -2.83
C PRO A 16 -9.65 -8.49 -2.51
N PHE A 17 -8.40 -8.04 -2.37
CA PHE A 17 -8.14 -6.66 -1.96
C PHE A 17 -8.49 -5.65 -3.06
N ALA A 18 -9.08 -4.52 -2.67
CA ALA A 18 -9.37 -3.42 -3.58
C ALA A 18 -8.09 -2.69 -4.06
N GLY A 19 -7.05 -2.71 -3.24
CA GLY A 19 -5.77 -2.08 -3.56
C GLY A 19 -4.63 -2.46 -2.61
N GLY A 20 -3.46 -1.87 -2.86
CA GLY A 20 -2.25 -2.17 -2.09
C GLY A 20 -2.33 -1.73 -0.62
N LEU A 21 -3.11 -0.69 -0.29
CA LEU A 21 -3.27 -0.22 1.09
C LEU A 21 -4.00 -1.25 1.96
N GLU A 22 -5.06 -1.86 1.41
CA GLU A 22 -5.82 -2.92 2.07
C GLU A 22 -4.97 -4.17 2.27
N ALA A 23 -4.24 -4.60 1.23
CA ALA A 23 -3.33 -5.74 1.30
C ALA A 23 -2.20 -5.52 2.33
N HIS A 24 -1.59 -4.34 2.32
CA HIS A 24 -0.56 -3.93 3.28
C HIS A 24 -1.08 -3.94 4.72
N THR A 25 -2.25 -3.34 4.97
CA THR A 25 -2.85 -3.28 6.30
C THR A 25 -3.21 -4.67 6.81
N HIS A 26 -3.78 -5.53 5.94
CA HIS A 26 -4.08 -6.92 6.28
C HIS A 26 -2.82 -7.68 6.67
N ALA A 27 -1.78 -7.64 5.84
CA ALA A 27 -0.52 -8.34 6.07
C ALA A 27 0.17 -7.86 7.36
N THR A 28 0.17 -6.54 7.60
CA THR A 28 0.73 -5.94 8.83
C THR A 28 -0.02 -6.41 10.07
N ALA A 29 -1.36 -6.33 10.09
CA ALA A 29 -2.19 -6.77 11.21
C ALA A 29 -1.99 -8.25 11.52
N ARG A 30 -2.02 -9.11 10.49
CA ARG A 30 -1.80 -10.56 10.61
C ARG A 30 -0.42 -10.88 11.19
N THR A 31 0.63 -10.22 10.70
CA THR A 31 2.00 -10.47 11.15
C THR A 31 2.21 -10.00 12.59
N LEU A 32 1.71 -8.83 12.96
CA LEU A 32 1.77 -8.36 14.35
C LEU A 32 1.06 -9.33 15.30
N LYS A 33 -0.12 -9.84 14.94
CA LYS A 33 -0.84 -10.86 15.73
C LYS A 33 -0.06 -12.16 15.85
N SER A 34 0.51 -12.66 14.75
CA SER A 34 1.32 -13.89 14.76
C SER A 34 2.57 -13.77 15.63
N ARG A 35 3.07 -12.54 15.83
CA ARG A 35 4.20 -12.24 16.74
C ARG A 35 3.77 -12.01 18.20
N GLY A 36 2.50 -12.27 18.54
CA GLY A 36 1.98 -12.21 19.90
C GLY A 36 1.55 -10.84 20.39
N HIS A 37 1.34 -9.87 19.48
CA HIS A 37 0.73 -8.59 19.85
C HIS A 37 -0.79 -8.72 19.92
N ASP A 38 -1.39 -7.96 20.85
CA ASP A 38 -2.85 -7.76 20.93
C ASP A 38 -3.22 -6.61 19.99
N VAL A 39 -3.76 -6.97 18.83
CA VAL A 39 -4.06 -6.01 17.75
C VAL A 39 -5.57 -5.82 17.63
N THR A 40 -6.02 -4.58 17.79
CA THR A 40 -7.37 -4.14 17.42
C THR A 40 -7.28 -3.34 16.13
N LEU A 41 -7.94 -3.81 15.09
CA LEU A 41 -8.00 -3.15 13.78
C LEU A 41 -9.33 -2.40 13.64
N PHE A 42 -9.32 -1.08 13.53
CA PHE A 42 -10.49 -0.28 13.14
C PHE A 42 -10.51 -0.11 11.62
N ALA A 43 -11.53 -0.66 10.96
CA ALA A 43 -11.59 -0.77 9.51
C ALA A 43 -13.03 -0.67 8.99
N ALA A 44 -13.20 -0.64 7.66
CA ALA A 44 -14.50 -0.67 7.00
C ALA A 44 -15.29 -1.94 7.37
N GLU A 45 -16.60 -1.85 7.34
CA GLU A 45 -17.52 -2.98 7.54
C GLU A 45 -17.19 -4.12 6.56
N GLY A 46 -17.23 -5.35 7.02
CA GLY A 46 -16.94 -6.55 6.22
C GLY A 46 -15.44 -6.89 6.11
N SER A 47 -14.57 -6.22 6.88
CA SER A 47 -13.18 -6.62 7.05
C SER A 47 -13.02 -7.97 7.74
N ASP A 48 -11.88 -8.64 7.53
CA ASP A 48 -11.61 -9.97 8.05
C ASP A 48 -11.71 -10.02 9.58
N PRO A 49 -12.67 -10.78 10.15
CA PRO A 49 -12.83 -10.90 11.60
C PRO A 49 -11.64 -11.57 12.29
N ALA A 50 -10.86 -12.40 11.58
CA ALA A 50 -9.67 -13.05 12.13
C ALA A 50 -8.57 -12.04 12.51
N LEU A 51 -8.62 -10.84 11.94
CA LEU A 51 -7.70 -9.74 12.28
C LEU A 51 -8.08 -9.01 13.58
N GLY A 52 -9.21 -9.34 14.23
CA GLY A 52 -9.76 -8.57 15.34
C GLY A 52 -10.36 -7.25 14.86
N ALA A 53 -10.89 -7.25 13.64
CA ALA A 53 -11.46 -6.07 13.02
C ALA A 53 -12.72 -5.61 13.77
N ARG A 54 -12.75 -4.32 14.10
CA ARG A 54 -13.92 -3.59 14.61
C ARG A 54 -14.35 -2.61 13.55
N SER A 55 -15.67 -2.47 13.36
CA SER A 55 -16.19 -1.48 12.40
C SER A 55 -15.78 -0.07 12.84
N LEU A 56 -15.22 0.69 11.89
CA LEU A 56 -14.98 2.12 12.05
C LEU A 56 -16.29 2.89 12.23
N VAL A 57 -17.39 2.36 11.67
CA VAL A 57 -18.72 2.97 11.67
C VAL A 57 -19.65 2.03 12.43
N PRO A 58 -19.67 2.05 13.79
CA PRO A 58 -20.59 1.23 14.57
C PRO A 58 -22.06 1.62 14.31
N GLU A 59 -22.34 2.88 14.00
CA GLU A 59 -23.68 3.38 13.65
C GLU A 59 -23.59 4.22 12.37
N ARG A 60 -24.50 3.96 11.43
CA ARG A 60 -24.55 4.73 10.18
C ARG A 60 -25.04 6.13 10.47
N PHE A 61 -24.19 7.11 10.23
CA PHE A 61 -24.63 8.51 10.23
C PHE A 61 -25.68 8.70 9.13
N THR A 62 -26.87 9.15 9.53
CA THR A 62 -27.94 9.51 8.62
C THR A 62 -28.35 10.94 8.93
N GLY A 63 -28.06 11.87 8.02
CA GLY A 63 -28.48 13.25 8.17
C GLY A 63 -30.01 13.36 8.29
N THR A 64 -30.50 14.35 9.05
CA THR A 64 -31.94 14.67 9.12
C THR A 64 -32.46 15.06 7.73
N GLU A 65 -33.78 15.00 7.54
CA GLU A 65 -34.39 15.44 6.28
C GLU A 65 -34.04 16.89 5.94
N CYS A 66 -33.99 17.75 6.93
CA CYS A 66 -33.58 19.15 6.76
C CYS A 66 -32.09 19.24 6.34
N GLY A 67 -31.19 18.52 7.00
CA GLY A 67 -29.75 18.52 6.67
C GLY A 67 -29.46 18.01 5.27
N ARG A 68 -30.24 17.02 4.78
CA ARG A 68 -30.08 16.50 3.41
C ARG A 68 -30.53 17.48 2.31
N ARG A 69 -31.22 18.58 2.65
CA ARG A 69 -31.60 19.63 1.71
C ARG A 69 -30.51 20.69 1.55
N ASP A 70 -29.42 20.61 2.33
CA ASP A 70 -28.32 21.57 2.19
C ASP A 70 -27.57 21.29 0.87
N VAL A 71 -27.67 22.25 -0.05
CA VAL A 71 -27.04 22.18 -1.39
C VAL A 71 -25.52 22.35 -1.34
N SER A 72 -24.97 22.78 -0.21
CA SER A 72 -23.52 22.91 0.02
C SER A 72 -22.93 21.73 0.75
N ALA A 73 -23.75 20.74 1.13
CA ALA A 73 -23.28 19.56 1.84
C ALA A 73 -22.26 18.78 1.02
N ALA A 74 -21.21 18.30 1.68
CA ALA A 74 -20.29 17.36 1.07
C ALA A 74 -21.02 16.05 0.68
N PRO A 75 -20.50 15.28 -0.28
CA PRO A 75 -21.07 14.00 -0.66
C PRO A 75 -21.32 13.10 0.56
N GLU A 76 -22.42 12.35 0.57
CA GLU A 76 -22.84 11.52 1.70
C GLU A 76 -21.73 10.56 2.18
N GLU A 77 -20.99 9.98 1.24
CA GLU A 77 -19.86 9.08 1.53
C GLU A 77 -18.76 9.83 2.29
N TRP A 78 -18.43 11.06 1.90
CA TRP A 78 -17.44 11.89 2.60
C TRP A 78 -17.90 12.20 4.03
N MET A 79 -19.18 12.54 4.20
CA MET A 79 -19.76 12.81 5.52
C MET A 79 -19.75 11.59 6.41
N ARG A 80 -20.01 10.40 5.87
CA ARG A 80 -19.96 9.13 6.62
C ARG A 80 -18.54 8.83 7.09
N GLN A 81 -17.56 8.96 6.21
CA GLN A 81 -16.15 8.75 6.57
C GLN A 81 -15.70 9.75 7.63
N HIS A 82 -16.02 11.03 7.46
CA HIS A 82 -15.71 12.07 8.43
C HIS A 82 -16.31 11.76 9.79
N HIS A 83 -17.59 11.41 9.85
CA HIS A 83 -18.29 11.04 11.09
C HIS A 83 -17.64 9.83 11.77
N ALA A 84 -17.25 8.81 11.00
CA ALA A 84 -16.60 7.61 11.51
C ALA A 84 -15.26 7.90 12.18
N TYR A 85 -14.38 8.63 11.52
CA TYR A 85 -13.09 8.98 12.09
C TYR A 85 -13.22 9.97 13.25
N LEU A 86 -14.15 10.92 13.19
CA LEU A 86 -14.44 11.82 14.31
C LEU A 86 -14.83 11.03 15.57
N GLY A 87 -15.78 10.13 15.44
CA GLY A 87 -16.24 9.27 16.55
C GLY A 87 -15.12 8.39 17.10
N LEU A 88 -14.35 7.74 16.22
CA LEU A 88 -13.20 6.94 16.62
C LEU A 88 -12.16 7.77 17.41
N MET A 89 -11.81 8.96 16.90
CA MET A 89 -10.79 9.79 17.55
C MET A 89 -11.24 10.30 18.92
N LEU A 90 -12.52 10.63 19.09
CA LEU A 90 -13.09 10.98 20.39
C LEU A 90 -13.03 9.78 21.37
N GLN A 91 -13.39 8.59 20.91
CA GLN A 91 -13.27 7.36 21.72
C GLN A 91 -11.82 7.09 22.13
N LEU A 92 -10.87 7.20 21.21
CA LEU A 92 -9.45 6.95 21.50
C LEU A 92 -8.85 8.02 22.42
N ALA A 93 -9.33 9.26 22.40
CA ALA A 93 -8.90 10.31 23.31
C ALA A 93 -9.20 10.00 24.79
N GLU A 94 -10.29 9.28 25.05
CA GLU A 94 -10.67 8.85 26.40
C GLU A 94 -10.01 7.52 26.80
N SER A 95 -9.68 6.66 25.83
CA SER A 95 -9.14 5.32 26.06
C SER A 95 -7.68 5.35 26.55
N ARG A 96 -7.33 4.31 27.33
CA ARG A 96 -5.97 3.94 27.73
C ARG A 96 -5.69 2.45 27.43
N ASP A 97 -6.43 1.88 26.51
CA ASP A 97 -6.39 0.44 26.25
C ASP A 97 -5.22 0.05 25.35
N PHE A 98 -4.56 1.02 24.71
CA PHE A 98 -3.50 0.79 23.74
C PHE A 98 -2.16 1.34 24.23
N ASP A 99 -1.09 0.64 23.84
CA ASP A 99 0.28 1.06 24.11
C ASP A 99 0.80 1.97 22.97
N VAL A 100 0.25 1.78 21.76
CA VAL A 100 0.52 2.59 20.56
C VAL A 100 -0.70 2.59 19.64
N ILE A 101 -0.93 3.70 18.95
CA ILE A 101 -1.89 3.83 17.86
C ILE A 101 -1.08 3.95 16.56
N HIS A 102 -1.36 3.08 15.59
CA HIS A 102 -0.76 3.14 14.26
C HIS A 102 -1.84 3.50 13.24
N ASN A 103 -1.77 4.70 12.73
CA ASN A 103 -2.67 5.22 11.70
C ASN A 103 -2.15 4.87 10.31
N ASN A 104 -2.83 3.96 9.63
CA ASN A 104 -2.64 3.59 8.22
C ASN A 104 -3.74 4.19 7.32
N SER A 105 -4.62 5.02 7.86
CA SER A 105 -5.61 5.70 7.04
C SER A 105 -4.99 6.86 6.27
N ILE A 106 -5.59 7.19 5.14
CA ILE A 106 -5.27 8.39 4.38
C ILE A 106 -6.22 9.56 4.72
N HIS A 107 -6.98 9.42 5.81
CA HIS A 107 -7.93 10.44 6.28
C HIS A 107 -7.24 11.45 7.21
N HIS A 108 -7.61 12.71 7.09
CA HIS A 108 -6.99 13.81 7.82
C HIS A 108 -7.30 13.84 9.33
N LEU A 109 -8.50 13.39 9.76
CA LEU A 109 -8.93 13.51 11.16
C LEU A 109 -8.03 12.77 12.17
N PRO A 110 -7.56 11.55 11.94
CA PRO A 110 -6.61 10.92 12.87
C PRO A 110 -5.37 11.77 13.12
N VAL A 111 -4.85 12.42 12.08
CA VAL A 111 -3.69 13.30 12.19
C VAL A 111 -4.05 14.60 12.92
N ALA A 112 -5.09 15.32 12.48
CA ALA A 112 -5.49 16.60 13.08
C ALA A 112 -5.88 16.49 14.56
N MET A 113 -6.53 15.37 14.96
CA MET A 113 -6.98 15.13 16.33
C MET A 113 -5.94 14.40 17.20
N SER A 114 -4.75 14.13 16.69
CA SER A 114 -3.71 13.41 17.43
C SER A 114 -3.29 14.09 18.73
N SER A 115 -3.44 15.42 18.81
CA SER A 115 -3.16 16.20 20.03
C SER A 115 -4.09 15.86 21.21
N LEU A 116 -5.26 15.28 20.97
CA LEU A 116 -6.19 14.81 22.01
C LEU A 116 -5.77 13.46 22.61
N LEU A 117 -4.91 12.71 21.90
CA LEU A 117 -4.53 11.36 22.30
C LEU A 117 -3.52 11.38 23.45
N LYS A 118 -3.71 10.49 24.42
CA LYS A 118 -2.73 10.20 25.48
C LYS A 118 -1.72 9.16 25.05
N THR A 119 -2.14 8.25 24.19
CA THR A 119 -1.33 7.18 23.59
C THR A 119 -0.53 7.75 22.41
N PRO A 120 0.77 7.43 22.29
CA PRO A 120 1.57 7.88 21.14
C PRO A 120 1.01 7.33 19.84
N MET A 121 1.09 8.14 18.78
CA MET A 121 0.62 7.75 17.47
C MET A 121 1.74 7.75 16.43
N VAL A 122 1.79 6.67 15.65
CA VAL A 122 2.55 6.56 14.40
C VAL A 122 1.59 6.75 13.25
N THR A 123 1.91 7.60 12.29
CA THR A 123 1.14 7.75 11.04
C THR A 123 2.00 7.37 9.85
N THR A 124 1.58 6.36 9.10
CA THR A 124 2.24 5.99 7.85
C THR A 124 1.69 6.81 6.69
N LEU A 125 2.60 7.45 5.97
CA LEU A 125 2.32 8.27 4.79
C LEU A 125 2.33 7.38 3.56
N HIS A 126 1.14 6.96 3.12
CA HIS A 126 0.93 6.05 2.00
C HIS A 126 0.75 6.74 0.65
N THR A 127 0.65 8.07 0.65
CA THR A 127 0.45 8.90 -0.54
C THR A 127 1.39 10.11 -0.52
N PRO A 128 1.64 10.75 -1.65
CA PRO A 128 2.16 12.11 -1.65
C PRO A 128 1.27 13.06 -0.82
N PRO A 129 1.74 14.26 -0.45
CA PRO A 129 0.95 15.26 0.27
C PRO A 129 -0.38 15.55 -0.43
N THR A 130 -1.42 15.71 0.39
CA THR A 130 -2.73 16.17 -0.08
C THR A 130 -3.15 17.36 0.77
N PRO A 131 -3.90 18.35 0.24
CA PRO A 131 -4.24 19.57 0.99
C PRO A 131 -4.87 19.31 2.36
N TRP A 132 -5.72 18.27 2.47
CA TRP A 132 -6.34 17.87 3.74
C TRP A 132 -5.35 17.32 4.77
N LEU A 133 -4.38 16.50 4.32
CA LEU A 133 -3.36 15.95 5.20
C LEU A 133 -2.31 16.99 5.56
N GLU A 134 -1.91 17.87 4.63
CA GLU A 134 -1.01 18.99 4.93
C GLU A 134 -1.58 19.87 6.03
N SER A 135 -2.83 20.29 5.90
CA SER A 135 -3.54 21.05 6.94
C SER A 135 -3.60 20.29 8.28
N ALA A 136 -3.84 18.98 8.24
CA ALA A 136 -3.91 18.16 9.45
C ALA A 136 -2.56 18.02 10.17
N VAL A 137 -1.47 17.95 9.42
CA VAL A 137 -0.10 17.87 9.96
C VAL A 137 0.24 19.11 10.78
N GLU A 138 -0.17 20.30 10.33
CA GLU A 138 0.07 21.57 11.04
C GLU A 138 -0.51 21.56 12.47
N TYR A 139 -1.63 20.85 12.67
CA TYR A 139 -2.30 20.75 13.98
C TYR A 139 -2.01 19.42 14.72
N SER A 140 -1.13 18.60 14.17
CA SER A 140 -0.82 17.32 14.76
C SER A 140 -0.06 17.46 16.10
N SER A 141 -0.17 16.44 16.94
CA SER A 141 0.62 16.37 18.17
C SER A 141 2.13 16.32 17.87
N PRO A 142 2.96 17.05 18.63
CA PRO A 142 4.42 16.88 18.58
C PRO A 142 4.89 15.45 18.90
N ARG A 143 4.02 14.61 19.48
CA ARG A 143 4.28 13.20 19.78
C ARG A 143 3.81 12.27 18.66
N THR A 144 3.27 12.80 17.58
CA THR A 144 2.95 12.02 16.39
C THR A 144 4.22 11.79 15.59
N VAL A 145 4.54 10.52 15.33
CA VAL A 145 5.68 10.14 14.50
C VAL A 145 5.17 9.81 13.11
N PHE A 146 5.73 10.47 12.11
CA PHE A 146 5.43 10.20 10.70
C PHE A 146 6.43 9.22 10.13
N VAL A 147 5.93 8.24 9.39
CA VAL A 147 6.71 7.23 8.68
C VAL A 147 6.33 7.24 7.22
N ALA A 148 7.31 7.42 6.34
CA ALA A 148 7.11 7.34 4.90
C ALA A 148 7.43 5.93 4.39
N VAL A 149 6.65 5.46 3.40
CA VAL A 149 6.80 4.13 2.80
C VAL A 149 7.99 4.01 1.83
N SER A 150 8.63 5.12 1.51
CA SER A 150 9.85 5.21 0.68
C SER A 150 10.55 6.54 0.92
N SER A 151 11.83 6.65 0.51
CA SER A 151 12.53 7.93 0.55
C SER A 151 11.91 8.95 -0.44
N ALA A 152 11.33 8.48 -1.54
CA ALA A 152 10.58 9.34 -2.47
C ALA A 152 9.38 9.99 -1.78
N THR A 153 8.59 9.20 -1.04
CA THR A 153 7.48 9.71 -0.23
C THR A 153 7.99 10.65 0.87
N ALA A 154 9.05 10.30 1.59
CA ALA A 154 9.63 11.17 2.61
C ALA A 154 10.06 12.53 2.03
N ARG A 155 10.70 12.54 0.86
CA ARG A 155 11.08 13.79 0.18
C ARG A 155 9.87 14.62 -0.23
N ALA A 156 8.81 13.98 -0.73
CA ALA A 156 7.57 14.68 -1.11
C ALA A 156 6.92 15.38 0.10
N TRP A 157 7.00 14.78 1.29
CA TRP A 157 6.48 15.34 2.54
C TRP A 157 7.44 16.29 3.25
N GLY A 158 8.72 16.37 2.86
CA GLY A 158 9.78 17.04 3.61
C GLY A 158 9.58 18.52 3.90
N SER A 159 8.70 19.23 3.15
CA SER A 159 8.32 20.62 3.46
C SER A 159 7.14 20.72 4.45
N VAL A 160 6.46 19.61 4.76
CA VAL A 160 5.24 19.56 5.57
C VAL A 160 5.47 18.81 6.87
N ALA A 161 6.15 17.66 6.81
CA ALA A 161 6.44 16.81 7.96
C ALA A 161 7.81 16.15 7.83
N GLU A 162 8.55 16.08 8.93
CA GLU A 162 9.71 15.21 9.02
C GLU A 162 9.22 13.76 9.20
N ALA A 163 9.59 12.88 8.28
CA ALA A 163 9.20 11.48 8.31
C ALA A 163 10.43 10.57 8.26
N SER A 164 10.49 9.61 9.18
CA SER A 164 11.42 8.48 9.05
C SER A 164 10.97 7.54 7.94
N VAL A 165 11.88 6.76 7.37
CA VAL A 165 11.55 5.83 6.30
C VAL A 165 11.50 4.40 6.85
N ILE A 166 10.34 3.76 6.77
CA ILE A 166 10.19 2.31 6.90
C ILE A 166 9.54 1.85 5.59
N THR A 167 10.36 1.29 4.71
CA THR A 167 9.84 0.85 3.41
C THR A 167 8.87 -0.30 3.57
N ASN A 168 7.79 -0.29 2.79
CA ASN A 168 6.83 -1.38 2.79
C ASN A 168 7.52 -2.74 2.56
N GLY A 169 6.83 -3.80 2.93
CA GLY A 169 7.27 -5.17 2.71
C GLY A 169 6.15 -6.03 2.16
N VAL A 170 6.52 -7.11 1.49
CA VAL A 170 5.59 -8.13 0.99
C VAL A 170 5.82 -9.44 1.73
N ASP A 171 4.74 -10.21 1.90
CA ASP A 171 4.82 -11.55 2.47
C ASP A 171 5.54 -12.48 1.49
N THR A 172 6.82 -12.71 1.77
CA THR A 172 7.68 -13.51 0.88
C THR A 172 7.36 -15.00 0.90
N ASP A 173 6.58 -15.50 1.85
CA ASP A 173 6.14 -16.87 1.90
C ASP A 173 4.86 -17.08 1.09
N GLN A 174 3.98 -16.09 1.05
CA GLN A 174 2.83 -16.07 0.16
C GLN A 174 3.23 -15.77 -1.29
N TRP A 175 4.01 -14.71 -1.51
CA TRP A 175 4.56 -14.36 -2.82
C TRP A 175 5.87 -15.10 -3.05
N CYS A 176 5.80 -16.36 -3.46
CA CYS A 176 6.96 -17.21 -3.66
C CYS A 176 6.96 -17.87 -5.05
N PRO A 177 8.12 -18.32 -5.53
CA PRO A 177 8.17 -19.10 -6.77
C PRO A 177 7.36 -20.39 -6.63
N LEU A 178 6.61 -20.73 -7.68
CA LEU A 178 5.87 -22.00 -7.72
C LEU A 178 6.77 -23.13 -8.21
N PRO A 179 6.90 -24.25 -7.46
CA PRO A 179 7.73 -25.38 -7.86
C PRO A 179 7.30 -25.96 -9.21
N GLY A 180 8.25 -26.20 -10.09
CA GLY A 180 8.00 -26.81 -11.40
C GLY A 180 7.31 -25.91 -12.43
N THR A 181 7.01 -24.66 -12.11
CA THR A 181 6.37 -23.74 -13.04
C THR A 181 7.35 -23.27 -14.10
N GLN A 182 7.06 -23.57 -15.36
CA GLN A 182 7.76 -23.01 -16.51
C GLN A 182 7.32 -21.56 -16.73
N ARG A 183 8.21 -20.71 -17.28
CA ARG A 183 7.85 -19.36 -17.71
C ARG A 183 6.79 -19.43 -18.80
N SER A 184 5.76 -18.62 -18.69
CA SER A 184 4.67 -18.56 -19.68
C SER A 184 5.07 -17.97 -21.03
N GLY A 185 6.24 -17.32 -21.10
CA GLY A 185 6.65 -16.51 -22.25
C GLY A 185 5.97 -15.12 -22.28
N ALA A 186 4.98 -14.87 -21.42
CA ALA A 186 4.23 -13.63 -21.38
C ALA A 186 4.75 -12.67 -20.29
N ALA A 187 4.54 -11.38 -20.52
CA ALA A 187 4.58 -10.36 -19.50
C ALA A 187 3.29 -10.37 -18.66
N VAL A 188 3.36 -9.87 -17.42
CA VAL A 188 2.18 -9.62 -16.60
C VAL A 188 2.11 -8.15 -16.20
N TRP A 189 0.90 -7.58 -16.20
CA TRP A 189 0.60 -6.30 -15.58
C TRP A 189 -0.52 -6.50 -14.57
N THR A 190 -0.33 -5.97 -13.35
CA THR A 190 -1.32 -6.08 -12.28
C THR A 190 -1.59 -4.72 -11.65
N GLY A 191 -2.86 -4.41 -11.41
CA GLY A 191 -3.24 -3.15 -10.81
C GLY A 191 -4.66 -2.71 -11.13
N ARG A 192 -5.06 -1.57 -10.58
CA ARG A 192 -6.33 -0.91 -10.92
C ARG A 192 -6.23 -0.31 -12.32
N PHE A 193 -7.26 -0.52 -13.13
CA PHE A 193 -7.35 0.11 -14.44
C PHE A 193 -7.81 1.56 -14.29
N VAL A 194 -6.82 2.45 -14.18
CA VAL A 194 -6.95 3.91 -14.06
C VAL A 194 -5.82 4.58 -14.85
N PRO A 195 -5.99 5.83 -15.30
CA PRO A 195 -5.01 6.52 -16.15
C PRO A 195 -3.60 6.58 -15.55
N GLU A 196 -3.49 6.85 -14.26
CA GLU A 196 -2.20 6.99 -13.57
C GLU A 196 -1.37 5.70 -13.48
N LYS A 197 -2.01 4.52 -13.55
CA LYS A 197 -1.32 3.22 -13.62
C LYS A 197 -0.95 2.82 -15.06
N ALA A 198 -1.52 3.49 -16.04
CA ALA A 198 -1.21 3.40 -17.47
C ALA A 198 -1.06 1.97 -18.03
N PRO A 199 -2.02 1.03 -17.83
CA PRO A 199 -1.95 -0.29 -18.43
C PRO A 199 -1.88 -0.25 -19.96
N HIS A 200 -2.40 0.81 -20.64
CA HIS A 200 -2.24 1.01 -22.07
C HIS A 200 -0.77 1.09 -22.48
N LEU A 201 0.06 1.81 -21.71
CA LEU A 201 1.50 1.91 -21.94
C LEU A 201 2.20 0.55 -21.78
N ALA A 202 1.77 -0.26 -20.81
CA ALA A 202 2.30 -1.62 -20.62
C ALA A 202 2.00 -2.52 -21.83
N ILE A 203 0.77 -2.45 -22.37
CA ILE A 203 0.37 -3.20 -23.57
C ILE A 203 1.21 -2.78 -24.79
N ASP A 204 1.28 -1.47 -25.03
CA ASP A 204 1.98 -0.93 -26.20
C ASP A 204 3.50 -1.23 -26.13
N ALA A 205 4.10 -1.12 -24.92
CA ALA A 205 5.51 -1.48 -24.71
C ALA A 205 5.78 -2.98 -24.86
N ALA A 206 4.91 -3.84 -24.32
CA ALA A 206 5.05 -5.29 -24.46
C ALA A 206 4.92 -5.73 -25.92
N ARG A 207 3.95 -5.17 -26.66
CA ARG A 207 3.77 -5.40 -28.11
C ARG A 207 5.00 -4.98 -28.89
N ARG A 208 5.59 -3.82 -28.57
CA ARG A 208 6.83 -3.33 -29.18
C ARG A 208 8.04 -4.22 -28.88
N ALA A 209 8.07 -4.82 -27.70
CA ALA A 209 9.07 -5.81 -27.29
C ALA A 209 8.84 -7.20 -27.94
N GLY A 210 7.71 -7.44 -28.61
CA GLY A 210 7.34 -8.75 -29.14
C GLY A 210 6.97 -9.76 -28.07
N VAL A 211 6.51 -9.32 -26.90
CA VAL A 211 6.16 -10.14 -25.75
C VAL A 211 4.66 -10.05 -25.52
N PRO A 212 3.91 -11.16 -25.51
CA PRO A 212 2.50 -11.13 -25.15
C PRO A 212 2.34 -10.68 -23.69
N ILE A 213 1.21 -10.04 -23.36
CA ILE A 213 0.97 -9.52 -22.02
C ILE A 213 -0.39 -9.98 -21.47
N ILE A 214 -0.40 -10.34 -20.20
CA ILE A 214 -1.62 -10.67 -19.45
C ILE A 214 -1.84 -9.59 -18.40
N LEU A 215 -3.06 -9.03 -18.38
CA LEU A 215 -3.46 -7.97 -17.47
C LEU A 215 -4.47 -8.50 -16.45
N ALA A 216 -4.31 -8.13 -15.18
CA ALA A 216 -5.25 -8.48 -14.12
C ALA A 216 -5.48 -7.30 -13.15
N GLY A 217 -6.73 -7.17 -12.68
CA GLY A 217 -7.11 -6.18 -11.68
C GLY A 217 -8.49 -5.57 -11.92
N PRO A 218 -9.01 -4.78 -10.96
CA PRO A 218 -10.33 -4.17 -11.07
C PRO A 218 -10.34 -2.98 -12.04
N VAL A 219 -11.41 -2.86 -12.80
CA VAL A 219 -11.70 -1.68 -13.63
C VAL A 219 -12.35 -0.62 -12.72
N MET A 220 -11.59 0.42 -12.37
CA MET A 220 -12.06 1.51 -11.52
C MET A 220 -12.50 2.73 -12.34
N ASP A 221 -11.97 2.90 -13.55
CA ASP A 221 -12.38 3.90 -14.53
C ASP A 221 -12.87 3.22 -15.79
N GLN A 222 -14.20 3.11 -15.91
CA GLN A 222 -14.84 2.43 -17.04
C GLN A 222 -14.66 3.20 -18.36
N ALA A 223 -14.65 4.53 -18.32
CA ALA A 223 -14.47 5.35 -19.50
C ALA A 223 -13.04 5.20 -20.06
N TYR A 224 -12.06 5.25 -19.20
CA TYR A 224 -10.65 4.99 -19.55
C TYR A 224 -10.46 3.58 -20.10
N TYR A 225 -11.05 2.56 -19.44
CA TYR A 225 -10.97 1.18 -19.91
C TYR A 225 -11.50 1.02 -21.32
N GLN A 226 -12.70 1.54 -21.60
CA GLN A 226 -13.32 1.45 -22.92
C GLN A 226 -12.53 2.21 -24.01
N ALA A 227 -11.98 3.39 -23.64
CA ALA A 227 -11.26 4.22 -24.60
C ALA A 227 -9.83 3.76 -24.88
N GLN A 228 -9.14 3.24 -23.86
CA GLN A 228 -7.69 3.00 -23.95
C GLN A 228 -7.32 1.51 -23.88
N ILE A 229 -8.08 0.67 -23.15
CA ILE A 229 -7.69 -0.72 -22.92
C ILE A 229 -8.41 -1.65 -23.87
N ALA A 230 -9.74 -1.61 -23.92
CA ALA A 230 -10.53 -2.53 -24.74
C ALA A 230 -10.09 -2.58 -26.22
N PRO A 231 -9.75 -1.46 -26.89
CA PRO A 231 -9.28 -1.50 -28.28
C PRO A 231 -7.88 -2.13 -28.46
N ARG A 232 -7.09 -2.25 -27.38
CA ARG A 232 -5.75 -2.84 -27.40
C ARG A 232 -5.74 -4.32 -27.08
N LEU A 233 -6.83 -4.87 -26.57
CA LEU A 233 -6.93 -6.31 -26.26
C LEU A 233 -7.02 -7.14 -27.53
N GLY A 234 -6.40 -8.32 -27.53
CA GLY A 234 -6.32 -9.25 -28.63
C GLY A 234 -5.53 -10.50 -28.28
N GLU A 235 -4.99 -11.20 -29.27
CA GLU A 235 -4.23 -12.44 -29.03
C GLU A 235 -2.95 -12.21 -28.24
N ASP A 236 -2.34 -11.03 -28.37
CA ASP A 236 -1.10 -10.62 -27.71
C ASP A 236 -1.30 -9.87 -26.39
N ALA A 237 -2.54 -9.48 -26.06
CA ALA A 237 -2.88 -8.73 -24.84
C ALA A 237 -4.22 -9.22 -24.28
N ILE A 238 -4.17 -9.95 -23.16
CA ILE A 238 -5.34 -10.63 -22.58
C ILE A 238 -5.66 -10.02 -21.20
N TYR A 239 -6.93 -9.63 -20.99
CA TYR A 239 -7.44 -9.25 -19.68
C TYR A 239 -8.11 -10.44 -18.98
N ARG A 240 -7.68 -10.75 -17.76
CA ARG A 240 -8.14 -11.88 -16.94
C ARG A 240 -9.13 -11.50 -15.84
N GLY A 241 -9.55 -10.23 -15.79
CA GLY A 241 -10.44 -9.76 -14.73
C GLY A 241 -9.72 -9.45 -13.41
N HIS A 242 -10.51 -9.28 -12.35
CA HIS A 242 -10.03 -9.12 -10.98
C HIS A 242 -9.91 -10.52 -10.36
N LEU A 243 -8.67 -10.97 -10.17
CA LEU A 243 -8.32 -12.31 -9.69
C LEU A 243 -8.29 -12.35 -8.16
N ASP A 244 -8.56 -13.52 -7.60
CA ASP A 244 -8.26 -13.77 -6.18
C ASP A 244 -6.73 -13.86 -5.95
N HIS A 245 -6.32 -13.90 -4.68
CA HIS A 245 -4.89 -13.89 -4.33
C HIS A 245 -4.14 -15.09 -4.90
N ARG A 246 -4.74 -16.29 -4.89
CA ARG A 246 -4.11 -17.51 -5.40
C ARG A 246 -3.93 -17.46 -6.92
N GLU A 247 -4.97 -17.07 -7.65
CA GLU A 247 -4.93 -16.91 -9.09
C GLU A 247 -3.93 -15.82 -9.52
N LEU A 248 -3.90 -14.71 -8.76
CA LEU A 248 -2.96 -13.60 -9.00
C LEU A 248 -1.52 -14.05 -8.75
N HIS A 249 -1.26 -14.78 -7.66
CA HIS A 249 0.05 -15.34 -7.36
C HIS A 249 0.50 -16.30 -8.46
N GLU A 250 -0.35 -17.23 -8.90
CA GLU A 250 -0.05 -18.17 -9.99
C GLU A 250 0.30 -17.42 -11.29
N LEU A 251 -0.47 -16.38 -11.61
CA LEU A 251 -0.22 -15.53 -12.79
C LEU A 251 1.13 -14.82 -12.71
N VAL A 252 1.41 -14.15 -11.58
CA VAL A 252 2.65 -13.38 -11.38
C VAL A 252 3.87 -14.32 -11.32
N ALA A 253 3.77 -15.44 -10.60
CA ALA A 253 4.87 -16.40 -10.46
C ALA A 253 5.20 -17.12 -11.78
N SER A 254 4.24 -17.34 -12.67
CA SER A 254 4.46 -17.95 -13.99
C SER A 254 4.93 -16.96 -15.05
N ALA A 255 4.73 -15.66 -14.85
CA ALA A 255 5.11 -14.64 -15.83
C ALA A 255 6.63 -14.61 -16.09
N SER A 256 7.03 -14.22 -17.29
CA SER A 256 8.43 -14.05 -17.67
C SER A 256 9.00 -12.72 -17.20
N VAL A 257 8.16 -11.68 -17.12
CA VAL A 257 8.48 -10.34 -16.63
C VAL A 257 7.20 -9.67 -16.11
N ALA A 258 7.30 -8.89 -15.04
CA ALA A 258 6.22 -8.01 -14.59
C ALA A 258 6.49 -6.59 -15.09
N VAL A 259 5.45 -5.95 -15.65
CA VAL A 259 5.52 -4.59 -16.19
C VAL A 259 4.79 -3.63 -15.25
N VAL A 260 5.48 -2.59 -14.79
CA VAL A 260 4.92 -1.53 -13.95
C VAL A 260 5.05 -0.20 -14.70
N SER A 261 3.96 0.27 -15.27
CA SER A 261 3.90 1.37 -16.24
C SER A 261 3.38 2.68 -15.66
N SER A 262 3.44 2.86 -14.35
CA SER A 262 2.87 4.03 -13.66
C SER A 262 3.41 5.34 -14.22
N GLN A 263 2.49 6.30 -14.45
CA GLN A 263 2.79 7.67 -14.86
C GLN A 263 2.73 8.68 -13.72
N TRP A 264 2.40 8.22 -12.52
CA TRP A 264 2.47 9.02 -11.30
C TRP A 264 3.60 8.53 -10.40
N ASP A 265 4.00 9.34 -9.43
CA ASP A 265 5.03 8.95 -8.48
C ASP A 265 4.49 7.93 -7.49
N GLU A 266 4.78 6.65 -7.76
CA GLU A 266 4.38 5.55 -6.89
C GLU A 266 4.94 5.75 -5.49
N PRO A 267 4.11 5.71 -4.45
CA PRO A 267 4.62 5.79 -3.09
C PRO A 267 5.61 4.68 -2.75
N TYR A 268 5.36 3.46 -3.26
CA TYR A 268 6.24 2.31 -3.07
C TYR A 268 6.27 1.40 -4.30
N GLY A 269 5.15 0.77 -4.68
CA GLY A 269 5.06 -0.18 -5.78
C GLY A 269 4.99 -1.62 -5.32
N LEU A 270 3.99 -1.98 -4.49
CA LEU A 270 3.80 -3.34 -3.95
C LEU A 270 3.80 -4.40 -5.06
N VAL A 271 3.15 -4.14 -6.19
CA VAL A 271 3.09 -5.10 -7.32
C VAL A 271 4.48 -5.47 -7.86
N ALA A 272 5.43 -4.52 -7.83
CA ALA A 272 6.82 -4.80 -8.20
C ALA A 272 7.51 -5.69 -7.15
N ALA A 273 7.30 -5.40 -5.86
CA ALA A 273 7.85 -6.19 -4.77
C ALA A 273 7.28 -7.62 -4.74
N GLU A 274 5.98 -7.78 -4.99
CA GLU A 274 5.27 -9.06 -5.12
C GLU A 274 5.86 -9.90 -6.27
N ALA A 275 6.03 -9.28 -7.44
CA ALA A 275 6.63 -9.96 -8.59
C ALA A 275 8.07 -10.40 -8.31
N MET A 276 8.91 -9.51 -7.79
CA MET A 276 10.30 -9.84 -7.43
C MET A 276 10.35 -10.92 -6.36
N SER A 277 9.41 -10.94 -5.44
CA SER A 277 9.28 -11.98 -4.43
C SER A 277 8.96 -13.36 -5.05
N CYS A 278 8.17 -13.42 -6.12
CA CYS A 278 7.97 -14.63 -6.92
C CYS A 278 9.21 -15.00 -7.80
N GLY A 279 10.27 -14.21 -7.75
CA GLY A 279 11.42 -14.35 -8.65
C GLY A 279 11.10 -13.86 -10.06
N THR A 280 10.00 -13.16 -10.29
CA THR A 280 9.65 -12.58 -11.59
C THR A 280 10.30 -11.21 -11.72
N PRO A 281 11.21 -11.02 -12.70
CA PRO A 281 11.89 -9.75 -12.89
C PRO A 281 10.92 -8.64 -13.27
N VAL A 282 11.24 -7.40 -12.90
CA VAL A 282 10.38 -6.24 -13.12
C VAL A 282 10.95 -5.34 -14.20
N ALA A 283 10.10 -4.86 -15.12
CA ALA A 283 10.37 -3.71 -15.96
C ALA A 283 9.47 -2.55 -15.55
N ALA A 284 10.00 -1.43 -15.14
CA ALA A 284 9.22 -0.34 -14.56
C ALA A 284 9.58 1.03 -15.11
N THR A 285 8.60 1.96 -15.14
CA THR A 285 8.84 3.39 -15.31
C THR A 285 9.58 3.95 -14.10
N PRO A 286 10.46 4.97 -14.27
CA PRO A 286 11.31 5.48 -13.18
C PRO A 286 10.55 6.50 -12.30
N ARG A 287 9.47 6.05 -11.62
CA ARG A 287 8.54 6.90 -10.86
C ARG A 287 8.53 6.60 -9.36
N GLY A 288 8.71 7.65 -8.56
CA GLY A 288 8.56 7.60 -7.10
C GLY A 288 9.38 6.52 -6.42
N GLY A 289 8.75 5.72 -5.58
CA GLY A 289 9.35 4.61 -4.85
C GLY A 289 9.85 3.45 -5.73
N LEU A 290 9.36 3.32 -6.97
CA LEU A 290 9.86 2.29 -7.90
C LEU A 290 11.36 2.42 -8.14
N VAL A 291 11.89 3.65 -8.14
CA VAL A 291 13.33 3.90 -8.33
C VAL A 291 14.18 3.29 -7.20
N GLU A 292 13.59 3.16 -6.01
CA GLU A 292 14.28 2.63 -4.84
C GLU A 292 14.17 1.11 -4.73
N ILE A 293 12.98 0.55 -5.06
CA ILE A 293 12.72 -0.88 -4.85
C ILE A 293 13.10 -1.74 -6.04
N VAL A 294 13.08 -1.19 -7.26
CA VAL A 294 13.50 -1.92 -8.46
C VAL A 294 15.02 -1.76 -8.61
N GLY A 295 15.76 -2.45 -7.74
CA GLY A 295 17.21 -2.49 -7.83
C GLY A 295 17.70 -3.35 -9.02
N PRO A 296 18.98 -3.22 -9.42
CA PRO A 296 19.53 -3.88 -10.61
C PRO A 296 19.53 -5.41 -10.53
N GLU A 297 19.27 -5.96 -9.34
CA GLU A 297 19.13 -7.42 -9.13
C GLU A 297 17.69 -7.88 -9.25
N GLY A 298 16.71 -6.98 -9.06
CA GLY A 298 15.28 -7.29 -9.09
C GLY A 298 14.58 -6.95 -10.40
N GLY A 299 15.11 -5.98 -11.15
CA GLY A 299 14.45 -5.51 -12.36
C GLY A 299 15.27 -4.48 -13.14
N VAL A 300 14.61 -3.86 -14.10
CA VAL A 300 15.18 -2.82 -14.95
C VAL A 300 14.23 -1.62 -14.99
N LEU A 301 14.72 -0.45 -14.62
CA LEU A 301 14.01 0.80 -14.81
C LEU A 301 14.14 1.26 -16.27
N ALA A 302 13.03 1.69 -16.85
CA ALA A 302 13.04 2.38 -18.13
C ALA A 302 13.83 3.69 -18.01
N ARG A 303 14.44 4.14 -19.09
CA ARG A 303 15.20 5.41 -19.12
C ARG A 303 14.27 6.63 -18.91
N ASP A 304 13.06 6.54 -19.41
CA ASP A 304 12.00 7.53 -19.35
C ASP A 304 10.64 6.84 -19.46
N ASP A 305 9.53 7.60 -19.44
CA ASP A 305 8.17 7.07 -19.48
C ASP A 305 7.69 6.66 -20.89
N SER A 306 8.56 6.63 -21.89
CA SER A 306 8.16 6.28 -23.25
C SER A 306 7.97 4.77 -23.43
N GLU A 307 7.10 4.40 -24.36
CA GLU A 307 6.90 3.01 -24.79
C GLU A 307 8.22 2.34 -25.20
N ASN A 308 9.08 3.07 -25.93
CA ASN A 308 10.37 2.56 -26.38
C ASN A 308 11.31 2.23 -25.23
N ALA A 309 11.36 3.10 -24.22
CA ALA A 309 12.20 2.90 -23.06
C ALA A 309 11.68 1.73 -22.20
N LEU A 310 10.36 1.63 -22.02
CA LEU A 310 9.74 0.54 -21.27
C LEU A 310 9.88 -0.80 -22.04
N ALA A 311 9.75 -0.82 -23.36
CA ALA A 311 10.00 -2.01 -24.18
C ALA A 311 11.45 -2.50 -24.05
N ALA A 312 12.42 -1.59 -24.07
CA ALA A 312 13.83 -1.93 -23.83
C ALA A 312 14.05 -2.48 -22.41
N ALA A 313 13.40 -1.90 -21.40
CA ALA A 313 13.44 -2.40 -20.03
C ALA A 313 12.85 -3.82 -19.92
N ILE A 314 11.74 -4.13 -20.62
CA ILE A 314 11.16 -5.47 -20.69
C ILE A 314 12.18 -6.47 -21.24
N LEU A 315 12.80 -6.18 -22.38
CA LEU A 315 13.79 -7.07 -23.00
C LEU A 315 15.00 -7.32 -22.11
N ASN A 316 15.48 -6.30 -21.42
CA ASN A 316 16.60 -6.43 -20.49
C ASN A 316 16.20 -7.18 -19.20
N ALA A 317 15.01 -6.95 -18.67
CA ALA A 317 14.51 -7.64 -17.48
C ALA A 317 14.34 -9.15 -17.73
N LEU A 318 13.94 -9.57 -18.93
CA LEU A 318 13.85 -10.98 -19.33
C LEU A 318 15.18 -11.75 -19.22
N GLN A 319 16.32 -11.06 -19.21
CA GLN A 319 17.64 -11.67 -19.06
C GLN A 319 18.04 -11.92 -17.60
N LEU A 320 17.31 -11.36 -16.63
CA LEU A 320 17.65 -11.51 -15.21
C LEU A 320 17.33 -12.92 -14.71
N PRO A 321 18.27 -13.57 -13.99
CA PRO A 321 18.01 -14.87 -13.36
C PRO A 321 16.99 -14.76 -12.23
N ARG A 322 15.93 -15.56 -12.28
CA ARG A 322 14.84 -15.54 -11.27
C ARG A 322 15.32 -15.73 -9.83
N GLU A 323 16.30 -16.62 -9.62
CA GLU A 323 16.89 -16.85 -8.31
C GLU A 323 17.58 -15.61 -7.73
N ARG A 324 18.22 -14.83 -8.59
CA ARG A 324 18.84 -13.55 -8.20
C ARG A 324 17.77 -12.54 -7.79
N VAL A 325 16.71 -12.42 -8.60
CA VAL A 325 15.54 -11.55 -8.33
C VAL A 325 14.90 -11.92 -6.99
N ARG A 326 14.65 -13.21 -6.78
CA ARG A 326 14.08 -13.72 -5.51
C ARG A 326 14.97 -13.42 -4.31
N ARG A 327 16.26 -13.67 -4.42
CA ARG A 327 17.23 -13.40 -3.34
C ARG A 327 17.25 -11.95 -2.94
N TYR A 328 17.20 -11.05 -3.93
CA TYR A 328 17.08 -9.62 -3.69
C TYR A 328 15.81 -9.27 -2.91
N ALA A 329 14.66 -9.79 -3.33
CA ALA A 329 13.39 -9.53 -2.66
C ALA A 329 13.37 -10.04 -1.20
N LEU A 330 13.90 -11.23 -0.94
CA LEU A 330 14.01 -11.79 0.41
C LEU A 330 14.83 -10.88 1.35
N GLY A 331 15.91 -10.31 0.84
CA GLY A 331 16.80 -9.46 1.64
C GLY A 331 16.25 -8.04 1.86
N ALA A 332 15.63 -7.46 0.83
CA ALA A 332 15.30 -6.03 0.81
C ALA A 332 13.81 -5.70 0.99
N LEU A 333 12.90 -6.62 0.59
CA LEU A 333 11.48 -6.29 0.43
C LEU A 333 10.55 -7.11 1.34
N SER A 334 11.08 -7.81 2.36
CA SER A 334 10.25 -8.70 3.19
C SER A 334 9.37 -7.95 4.19
N LEU A 335 8.14 -8.44 4.35
CA LEU A 335 7.19 -7.98 5.36
C LEU A 335 7.75 -8.12 6.78
N ASN A 336 8.49 -9.20 7.03
CA ASN A 336 9.09 -9.46 8.33
C ASN A 336 10.10 -8.38 8.75
N ARG A 337 10.90 -7.86 7.81
CA ARG A 337 11.81 -6.73 8.04
C ARG A 337 11.00 -5.48 8.41
N MET A 338 10.03 -5.12 7.58
CA MET A 338 9.17 -3.95 7.81
C MET A 338 8.50 -4.00 9.18
N VAL A 339 7.87 -5.12 9.53
CA VAL A 339 7.19 -5.25 10.83
C VAL A 339 8.19 -5.17 12.00
N SER A 340 9.42 -5.72 11.85
CA SER A 340 10.45 -5.59 12.88
C SER A 340 10.88 -4.13 13.11
N GLU A 341 10.97 -3.32 12.06
CA GLU A 341 11.26 -1.88 12.16
C GLU A 341 10.12 -1.13 12.87
N TYR A 342 8.86 -1.43 12.53
CA TYR A 342 7.71 -0.87 13.25
C TYR A 342 7.68 -1.29 14.72
N GLU A 343 7.96 -2.56 15.05
CA GLU A 343 8.04 -3.00 16.45
C GLU A 343 9.12 -2.27 17.24
N GLN A 344 10.28 -1.98 16.64
CA GLN A 344 11.33 -1.18 17.27
C GLN A 344 10.83 0.24 17.55
N LEU A 345 10.16 0.85 16.56
CA LEU A 345 9.56 2.18 16.71
C LEU A 345 8.50 2.20 17.81
N TYR A 346 7.59 1.21 17.84
CA TYR A 346 6.55 1.14 18.88
C TYR A 346 7.14 1.00 20.29
N ARG A 347 8.19 0.18 20.45
CA ARG A 347 8.88 0.02 21.75
C ARG A 347 9.55 1.34 22.18
N ALA A 348 10.13 2.09 21.25
CA ALA A 348 10.75 3.38 21.55
C ALA A 348 9.74 4.43 22.01
N LEU A 349 8.51 4.37 21.52
CA LEU A 349 7.42 5.31 21.84
C LEU A 349 6.63 4.91 23.09
N SER A 350 6.71 3.64 23.52
CA SER A 350 5.91 3.13 24.63
C SER A 350 6.41 3.71 25.98
N PRO A 351 5.48 4.17 26.86
CA PRO A 351 5.84 4.74 28.18
C PRO A 351 6.65 3.79 29.07
N VAL A 352 6.54 2.47 28.86
CA VAL A 352 7.31 1.48 29.61
C VAL A 352 8.81 1.57 29.32
N SER A 353 9.20 1.95 28.10
CA SER A 353 10.60 2.13 27.72
C SER A 353 11.17 3.44 28.25
N ALA A 354 10.39 4.52 28.28
CA ALA A 354 10.82 5.80 28.84
C ALA A 354 11.14 5.69 30.34
N ALA A 355 10.32 4.97 31.10
CA ALA A 355 10.57 4.74 32.53
C ALA A 355 11.79 3.84 32.83
N ALA A 356 12.20 3.00 31.87
CA ALA A 356 13.41 2.18 31.97
C ALA A 356 14.69 2.98 31.66
N GLN A 357 14.61 3.92 30.69
CA GLN A 357 15.73 4.79 30.35
C GLN A 357 16.00 5.85 31.43
N ASP A 358 14.97 6.43 32.02
CA ASP A 358 15.12 7.37 33.17
C ASP A 358 15.74 6.69 34.39
N ARG A 359 15.50 5.42 34.64
CA ARG A 359 16.15 4.66 35.73
C ARG A 359 17.58 4.28 35.44
N ALA A 360 17.95 4.08 34.15
CA ALA A 360 19.32 3.77 33.76
C ALA A 360 20.22 5.02 33.68
N GLY A 361 19.65 6.22 33.47
CA GLY A 361 20.36 7.49 33.49
C GLY A 361 20.52 8.12 34.88
N ALA A 362 19.85 7.55 35.92
CA ALA A 362 19.91 8.02 37.29
C ALA A 362 20.78 7.13 38.21
N ALA A 363 21.44 6.12 37.66
CA ALA A 363 22.42 5.25 38.32
C ALA A 363 23.85 5.49 37.74
#